data_193211815ccbf26a318650641853aed4
#
_entry.id   193211815ccbf26a318650641853aed4
#
_cell.length_a   1.000
_cell.length_b   1.000
_cell.length_c   1.000
_cell.angle_alpha   90.00
_cell.angle_beta   90.00
_cell.angle_gamma   90.00
#
_symmetry.space_group_name_H-M   'P 1'
#
loop_
_entity.id
_entity.type
_entity.pdbx_description
1 polymer ?
#
loop_
_entity_poly.entity_id
_entity_poly.type
_entity_poly.pdbx_seq_one_letter_code
_entity_poly.pdbx_strand_id
1 'polypeptide(L)'
;MTNFFDILSERKGQLFSTMIEHIQISFIALLIATAIAVPLGILLTKTKTISEIVMNIAAILQTIPSLALLGLMIPLFGIGRVPAIIALVVYALLPILRNTYTGIKEVDPSLIEAAKGIGMKPFRRLTKVELPIAMPVIMAGVRTAMVLIIGTATLAALIGAGGLGDLILLGIDRNNASLILLGAIPAALLAIIFDLILRFMAKLSYKKLLMTLGVIVMIIILAIAIPMFAQKGDKITLAGKLGSEPSIITNMYKILIEEETKNTVEVKDGMGKTAFLFNALKSDDIDGYLEFTGTVLGELTKEPLKSKEEKKVYEQAKQSLEKKYQMTMLKPMKYNNTYALAVKRDFAKQHNIRTIGDLNKVKDQLKPGFTLEFNDRSDGYKAVQKAYNLNLDNIRTMEPKLRYQAINKGNINLIDAYSTDAELKQYDMVVLKDDKHVFPPYQGAPLFKESFLKKHPEIKKPLNKLENKISDEDMQMMNYKVTVKNEDPYTVAKDYLKAKGLIK
;
A
#
# COMPACT_ATOMS: atom_id res chain seq x y z
N MET A 1 6.81 6.53 25.04
CA MET A 1 7.11 5.40 24.11
C MET A 1 6.18 4.27 24.49
N THR A 2 5.20 3.98 23.66
CA THR A 2 4.38 2.76 23.82
C THR A 2 5.30 1.57 23.75
N ASN A 3 5.23 0.69 24.74
CA ASN A 3 6.11 -0.48 24.82
C ASN A 3 5.78 -1.42 23.67
N PHE A 4 6.78 -2.06 23.05
CA PHE A 4 6.59 -3.02 21.96
C PHE A 4 5.54 -4.11 22.31
N PHE A 5 5.56 -4.58 23.55
CA PHE A 5 4.62 -5.61 24.04
C PHE A 5 3.17 -5.12 24.13
N ASP A 6 2.94 -3.83 24.38
CA ASP A 6 1.61 -3.25 24.40
C ASP A 6 1.03 -3.25 22.98
N ILE A 7 1.80 -2.78 21.99
CA ILE A 7 1.40 -2.80 20.57
C ILE A 7 1.20 -4.22 20.05
N LEU A 8 2.05 -5.16 20.45
CA LEU A 8 1.89 -6.57 20.10
C LEU A 8 0.56 -7.14 20.63
N SER A 9 0.22 -6.82 21.88
CA SER A 9 -1.04 -7.27 22.51
C SER A 9 -2.27 -6.68 21.80
N GLU A 10 -2.23 -5.37 21.51
CA GLU A 10 -3.33 -4.66 20.87
C GLU A 10 -3.57 -5.12 19.43
N ARG A 11 -2.48 -5.43 18.70
CA ARG A 11 -2.53 -5.72 17.25
C ARG A 11 -2.25 -7.19 16.90
N LYS A 12 -2.35 -8.12 17.87
CA LYS A 12 -2.13 -9.55 17.63
C LYS A 12 -3.00 -10.12 16.49
N GLY A 13 -4.24 -9.68 16.38
CA GLY A 13 -5.14 -10.10 15.30
C GLY A 13 -4.67 -9.61 13.93
N GLN A 14 -4.26 -8.33 13.83
CA GLN A 14 -3.71 -7.77 12.60
C GLN A 14 -2.39 -8.43 12.22
N LEU A 15 -1.49 -8.66 13.18
CA LEU A 15 -0.24 -9.37 12.95
C LEU A 15 -0.48 -10.78 12.39
N PHE A 16 -1.44 -11.52 12.97
CA PHE A 16 -1.75 -12.87 12.52
C PHE A 16 -2.33 -12.88 11.09
N SER A 17 -3.27 -11.99 10.79
CA SER A 17 -3.85 -11.90 9.43
C SER A 17 -2.81 -11.51 8.39
N THR A 18 -2.01 -10.47 8.64
CA THR A 18 -0.96 -10.03 7.71
C THR A 18 0.15 -11.07 7.54
N MET A 19 0.45 -11.85 8.58
CA MET A 19 1.40 -12.97 8.49
C MET A 19 0.87 -14.08 7.56
N ILE A 20 -0.40 -14.46 7.69
CA ILE A 20 -1.03 -15.45 6.79
C ILE A 20 -1.01 -14.95 5.35
N GLU A 21 -1.38 -13.70 5.12
CA GLU A 21 -1.35 -13.09 3.77
C GLU A 21 0.07 -13.11 3.18
N HIS A 22 1.06 -12.76 3.99
CA HIS A 22 2.46 -12.76 3.57
C HIS A 22 2.93 -14.15 3.16
N ILE A 23 2.57 -15.18 3.94
CA ILE A 23 2.84 -16.59 3.63
C ILE A 23 2.15 -17.00 2.33
N GLN A 24 0.87 -16.67 2.16
CA GLN A 24 0.10 -17.02 0.96
C GLN A 24 0.72 -16.44 -0.30
N ILE A 25 0.97 -15.13 -0.31
CA ILE A 25 1.56 -14.44 -1.47
C ILE A 25 2.93 -15.02 -1.81
N SER A 26 3.79 -15.20 -0.80
CA SER A 26 5.14 -15.72 -0.97
C SER A 26 5.14 -17.15 -1.51
N PHE A 27 4.26 -17.99 -0.99
CA PHE A 27 4.19 -19.40 -1.40
C PHE A 27 3.62 -19.56 -2.80
N ILE A 28 2.57 -18.81 -3.15
CA ILE A 28 1.99 -18.82 -4.50
C ILE A 28 3.04 -18.37 -5.52
N ALA A 29 3.77 -17.29 -5.23
CA ALA A 29 4.83 -16.81 -6.10
C ALA A 29 5.95 -17.85 -6.28
N LEU A 30 6.39 -18.51 -5.20
CA LEU A 30 7.40 -19.56 -5.25
C LEU A 30 6.94 -20.76 -6.08
N LEU A 31 5.70 -21.21 -5.90
CA LEU A 31 5.15 -22.35 -6.66
C LEU A 31 5.11 -22.04 -8.15
N ILE A 32 4.59 -20.87 -8.54
CA ILE A 32 4.54 -20.45 -9.95
C ILE A 32 5.95 -20.32 -10.52
N ALA A 33 6.85 -19.64 -9.80
CA ALA A 33 8.24 -19.49 -10.24
C ALA A 33 8.94 -20.85 -10.42
N THR A 34 8.74 -21.77 -9.49
CA THR A 34 9.32 -23.13 -9.55
C THR A 34 8.73 -23.93 -10.72
N ALA A 35 7.40 -23.86 -10.93
CA ALA A 35 6.72 -24.53 -12.01
C ALA A 35 7.17 -24.04 -13.40
N ILE A 36 7.60 -22.78 -13.51
CA ILE A 36 8.14 -22.20 -14.75
C ILE A 36 9.65 -22.46 -14.88
N ALA A 37 10.42 -22.12 -13.84
CA ALA A 37 11.89 -22.09 -13.93
C ALA A 37 12.53 -23.49 -13.94
N VAL A 38 11.96 -24.47 -13.25
CA VAL A 38 12.55 -25.82 -13.25
C VAL A 38 12.40 -26.49 -14.63
N PRO A 39 11.24 -26.59 -15.25
CA PRO A 39 11.13 -27.14 -16.60
C PRO A 39 11.94 -26.35 -17.64
N LEU A 40 11.91 -25.00 -17.55
CA LEU A 40 12.68 -24.16 -18.46
C LEU A 40 14.20 -24.39 -18.26
N GLY A 41 14.69 -24.45 -17.02
CA GLY A 41 16.09 -24.74 -16.72
C GLY A 41 16.57 -26.08 -17.28
N ILE A 42 15.72 -27.13 -17.20
CA ILE A 42 16.00 -28.43 -17.81
C ILE A 42 16.06 -28.32 -19.34
N LEU A 43 15.11 -27.61 -19.97
CA LEU A 43 15.10 -27.44 -21.42
C LEU A 43 16.34 -26.69 -21.92
N LEU A 44 16.77 -25.67 -21.20
CA LEU A 44 17.94 -24.87 -21.52
C LEU A 44 19.25 -25.66 -21.50
N THR A 45 19.32 -26.79 -20.80
CA THR A 45 20.54 -27.63 -20.83
C THR A 45 20.85 -28.20 -22.21
N LYS A 46 19.87 -28.21 -23.15
CA LYS A 46 20.02 -28.76 -24.50
C LYS A 46 20.74 -27.82 -25.47
N THR A 47 20.68 -26.51 -25.27
CA THR A 47 21.20 -25.51 -26.22
C THR A 47 21.93 -24.39 -25.48
N LYS A 48 23.24 -24.29 -25.68
CA LYS A 48 24.10 -23.32 -24.98
C LYS A 48 23.72 -21.87 -25.29
N THR A 49 23.55 -21.54 -26.55
CA THR A 49 23.25 -20.15 -26.99
C THR A 49 21.91 -19.63 -26.42
N ILE A 50 20.85 -20.47 -26.45
CA ILE A 50 19.55 -20.08 -25.92
C ILE A 50 19.61 -19.94 -24.39
N SER A 51 20.37 -20.82 -23.70
CA SER A 51 20.54 -20.73 -22.26
C SER A 51 21.19 -19.42 -21.82
N GLU A 52 22.24 -18.99 -22.53
CA GLU A 52 22.92 -17.72 -22.25
C GLU A 52 21.98 -16.51 -22.43
N ILE A 53 21.20 -16.50 -23.51
CA ILE A 53 20.23 -15.41 -23.78
C ILE A 53 19.15 -15.36 -22.66
N VAL A 54 18.55 -16.50 -22.34
CA VAL A 54 17.46 -16.55 -21.34
C VAL A 54 17.98 -16.22 -19.94
N MET A 55 19.17 -16.70 -19.57
CA MET A 55 19.81 -16.35 -18.30
C MET A 55 20.13 -14.84 -18.20
N ASN A 56 20.60 -14.25 -19.29
CA ASN A 56 20.88 -12.82 -19.33
C ASN A 56 19.60 -11.99 -19.23
N ILE A 57 18.51 -12.39 -19.91
CA ILE A 57 17.21 -11.73 -19.77
C ILE A 57 16.71 -11.82 -18.32
N ALA A 58 16.76 -13.00 -17.70
CA ALA A 58 16.35 -13.18 -16.30
C ALA A 58 17.22 -12.36 -15.34
N ALA A 59 18.54 -12.24 -15.62
CA ALA A 59 19.43 -11.40 -14.83
C ALA A 59 19.10 -9.91 -14.97
N ILE A 60 18.83 -9.43 -16.19
CA ILE A 60 18.39 -8.04 -16.42
C ILE A 60 17.10 -7.75 -15.68
N LEU A 61 16.10 -8.64 -15.77
CA LEU A 61 14.83 -8.47 -15.04
C LEU A 61 15.03 -8.36 -13.53
N GLN A 62 15.98 -9.10 -12.96
CA GLN A 62 16.30 -9.04 -11.53
C GLN A 62 17.02 -7.73 -11.12
N THR A 63 17.69 -7.02 -12.07
CA THR A 63 18.34 -5.73 -11.79
C THR A 63 17.34 -4.57 -11.73
N ILE A 64 16.14 -4.72 -12.25
CA ILE A 64 15.10 -3.69 -12.16
C ILE A 64 14.77 -3.47 -10.68
N PRO A 65 14.79 -2.23 -10.15
CA PRO A 65 14.38 -1.98 -8.78
C PRO A 65 12.95 -2.50 -8.51
N SER A 66 12.76 -3.19 -7.37
CA SER A 66 11.48 -3.84 -7.04
C SER A 66 10.29 -2.87 -7.06
N LEU A 67 10.48 -1.64 -6.55
CA LEU A 67 9.46 -0.60 -6.63
C LEU A 67 9.11 -0.20 -8.06
N ALA A 68 10.10 -0.13 -8.94
CA ALA A 68 9.87 0.18 -10.35
C ALA A 68 9.10 -0.94 -11.05
N LEU A 69 9.47 -2.21 -10.79
CA LEU A 69 8.77 -3.35 -11.37
C LEU A 69 7.32 -3.41 -10.87
N LEU A 70 7.08 -3.24 -9.56
CA LEU A 70 5.73 -3.16 -8.99
C LEU A 70 4.93 -2.03 -9.63
N GLY A 71 5.53 -0.83 -9.78
CA GLY A 71 4.90 0.32 -10.42
C GLY A 71 4.52 0.09 -11.89
N LEU A 72 5.37 -0.64 -12.64
CA LEU A 72 5.11 -1.00 -14.03
C LEU A 72 3.99 -2.04 -14.18
N MET A 73 3.74 -2.86 -13.15
CA MET A 73 2.67 -3.85 -13.17
C MET A 73 1.29 -3.20 -12.97
N ILE A 74 1.18 -2.07 -12.29
CA ILE A 74 -0.09 -1.40 -11.97
C ILE A 74 -0.92 -1.08 -13.22
N PRO A 75 -0.40 -0.41 -14.28
CA PRO A 75 -1.20 -0.09 -15.46
C PRO A 75 -1.61 -1.32 -16.28
N LEU A 76 -0.92 -2.47 -16.11
CA LEU A 76 -1.19 -3.70 -16.86
C LEU A 76 -2.18 -4.63 -16.14
N PHE A 77 -2.06 -4.75 -14.82
CA PHE A 77 -2.76 -5.75 -14.01
C PHE A 77 -3.56 -5.16 -12.85
N GLY A 78 -3.65 -3.83 -12.73
CA GLY A 78 -4.27 -3.17 -11.57
C GLY A 78 -3.36 -3.18 -10.35
N ILE A 79 -3.96 -3.13 -9.17
CA ILE A 79 -3.28 -3.15 -7.87
C ILE A 79 -3.68 -4.41 -7.09
N GLY A 80 -2.92 -4.71 -6.01
CA GLY A 80 -3.23 -5.81 -5.13
C GLY A 80 -2.36 -7.05 -5.35
N ARG A 81 -2.93 -8.22 -5.07
CA ARG A 81 -2.16 -9.48 -5.00
C ARG A 81 -1.63 -9.97 -6.35
N VAL A 82 -2.39 -9.78 -7.44
CA VAL A 82 -2.02 -10.31 -8.77
C VAL A 82 -0.73 -9.68 -9.28
N PRO A 83 -0.61 -8.33 -9.45
CA PRO A 83 0.63 -7.72 -9.89
C PRO A 83 1.81 -7.97 -8.94
N ALA A 84 1.56 -8.07 -7.63
CA ALA A 84 2.58 -8.41 -6.65
C ALA A 84 3.14 -9.81 -6.90
N ILE A 85 2.28 -10.82 -7.07
CA ILE A 85 2.70 -12.20 -7.34
C ILE A 85 3.51 -12.27 -8.63
N ILE A 86 3.08 -11.59 -9.71
CA ILE A 86 3.81 -11.54 -10.99
C ILE A 86 5.21 -10.97 -10.79
N ALA A 87 5.35 -9.85 -10.08
CA ALA A 87 6.65 -9.25 -9.80
C ALA A 87 7.55 -10.17 -8.97
N LEU A 88 7.00 -10.81 -7.94
CA LEU A 88 7.73 -11.76 -7.09
C LEU A 88 8.18 -12.99 -7.89
N VAL A 89 7.34 -13.50 -8.79
CA VAL A 89 7.70 -14.59 -9.70
C VAL A 89 8.89 -14.19 -10.57
N VAL A 90 8.86 -13.00 -11.18
CA VAL A 90 9.97 -12.51 -12.03
C VAL A 90 11.30 -12.50 -11.25
N TYR A 91 11.29 -12.01 -9.99
CA TYR A 91 12.50 -12.01 -9.16
C TYR A 91 13.00 -13.41 -8.78
N ALA A 92 12.08 -14.35 -8.61
CA ALA A 92 12.39 -15.72 -8.23
C ALA A 92 12.91 -16.58 -9.39
N LEU A 93 12.65 -16.18 -10.64
CA LEU A 93 13.02 -16.99 -11.81
C LEU A 93 14.53 -17.26 -11.90
N LEU A 94 15.37 -16.25 -11.79
CA LEU A 94 16.81 -16.38 -12.02
C LEU A 94 17.50 -17.36 -11.09
N PRO A 95 17.35 -17.30 -9.74
CA PRO A 95 18.01 -18.24 -8.85
C PRO A 95 17.56 -19.69 -9.08
N ILE A 96 16.27 -19.91 -9.33
CA ILE A 96 15.76 -21.27 -9.60
C ILE A 96 16.26 -21.77 -10.95
N LEU A 97 16.16 -20.93 -11.99
CA LEU A 97 16.58 -21.28 -13.35
C LEU A 97 18.06 -21.63 -13.41
N ARG A 98 18.93 -20.76 -12.84
CA ARG A 98 20.38 -20.96 -12.81
C ARG A 98 20.75 -22.23 -12.07
N ASN A 99 20.22 -22.46 -10.89
CA ASN A 99 20.54 -23.67 -10.11
C ASN A 99 19.99 -24.93 -10.75
N THR A 100 18.84 -24.88 -11.42
CA THR A 100 18.31 -26.02 -12.18
C THR A 100 19.22 -26.37 -13.36
N TYR A 101 19.61 -25.36 -14.14
CA TYR A 101 20.54 -25.54 -15.27
C TYR A 101 21.86 -26.15 -14.80
N THR A 102 22.50 -25.52 -13.80
CA THR A 102 23.77 -25.98 -13.23
C THR A 102 23.66 -27.38 -12.67
N GLY A 103 22.67 -27.65 -11.84
CA GLY A 103 22.47 -28.95 -11.22
C GLY A 103 22.31 -30.10 -12.21
N ILE A 104 21.62 -29.88 -13.34
CA ILE A 104 21.50 -30.90 -14.41
C ILE A 104 22.80 -31.02 -15.22
N LYS A 105 23.49 -29.89 -15.49
CA LYS A 105 24.73 -29.90 -16.27
C LYS A 105 25.92 -30.51 -15.52
N GLU A 106 25.95 -30.44 -14.22
CA GLU A 106 27.02 -30.96 -13.35
C GLU A 106 26.82 -32.44 -12.96
N VAL A 107 25.76 -33.10 -13.45
CA VAL A 107 25.62 -34.55 -13.27
C VAL A 107 26.78 -35.28 -13.99
N ASP A 108 27.46 -36.15 -13.29
CA ASP A 108 28.65 -36.89 -13.77
C ASP A 108 28.34 -37.52 -15.14
N PRO A 109 29.12 -37.22 -16.19
CA PRO A 109 28.93 -37.78 -17.53
C PRO A 109 29.00 -39.33 -17.55
N SER A 110 29.78 -39.95 -16.64
CA SER A 110 29.90 -41.40 -16.55
C SER A 110 28.55 -42.06 -16.16
N LEU A 111 27.76 -41.40 -15.29
CA LEU A 111 26.43 -41.87 -14.91
C LEU A 111 25.42 -41.76 -16.05
N ILE A 112 25.59 -40.68 -16.86
CA ILE A 112 24.74 -40.45 -18.04
C ILE A 112 25.05 -41.53 -19.11
N GLU A 113 26.34 -41.85 -19.32
CA GLU A 113 26.76 -42.86 -20.27
C GLU A 113 26.34 -44.26 -19.82
N ALA A 114 26.50 -44.61 -18.54
CA ALA A 114 26.03 -45.89 -17.99
C ALA A 114 24.50 -46.03 -18.17
N ALA A 115 23.74 -44.98 -17.90
CA ALA A 115 22.30 -44.96 -18.12
C ALA A 115 21.92 -45.16 -19.61
N LYS A 116 22.67 -44.61 -20.55
CA LYS A 116 22.51 -44.84 -21.97
C LYS A 116 22.85 -46.29 -22.35
N GLY A 117 23.98 -46.80 -21.79
CA GLY A 117 24.45 -48.17 -22.06
C GLY A 117 23.43 -49.27 -21.69
N ILE A 118 22.67 -49.09 -20.62
CA ILE A 118 21.58 -49.98 -20.23
C ILE A 118 20.23 -49.65 -20.94
N GLY A 119 20.25 -48.81 -22.00
CA GLY A 119 19.09 -48.55 -22.87
C GLY A 119 18.02 -47.61 -22.27
N MET A 120 18.38 -46.76 -21.30
CA MET A 120 17.42 -45.80 -20.77
C MET A 120 17.00 -44.75 -21.80
N LYS A 121 15.68 -44.61 -22.04
CA LYS A 121 15.10 -43.52 -22.84
C LYS A 121 15.38 -42.15 -22.17
N PRO A 122 15.53 -41.06 -22.92
CA PRO A 122 15.89 -39.72 -22.40
C PRO A 122 15.02 -39.25 -21.20
N PHE A 123 13.69 -39.40 -21.29
CA PHE A 123 12.80 -39.03 -20.20
C PHE A 123 13.01 -39.88 -18.92
N ARG A 124 13.24 -41.21 -19.08
CA ARG A 124 13.48 -42.09 -17.96
C ARG A 124 14.82 -41.78 -17.31
N ARG A 125 15.85 -41.47 -18.10
CA ARG A 125 17.17 -41.03 -17.62
C ARG A 125 17.05 -39.73 -16.83
N LEU A 126 16.38 -38.69 -17.40
CA LEU A 126 16.12 -37.43 -16.72
C LEU A 126 15.47 -37.65 -15.35
N THR A 127 14.37 -38.41 -15.30
CA THR A 127 13.57 -38.57 -14.06
C THR A 127 14.16 -39.52 -13.03
N LYS A 128 15.00 -40.46 -13.43
CA LYS A 128 15.52 -41.51 -12.54
C LYS A 128 17.00 -41.33 -12.19
N VAL A 129 17.75 -40.54 -12.97
CA VAL A 129 19.20 -40.33 -12.77
C VAL A 129 19.48 -38.82 -12.60
N GLU A 130 19.23 -38.01 -13.62
CA GLU A 130 19.67 -36.64 -13.65
C GLU A 130 18.96 -35.76 -12.58
N LEU A 131 17.62 -35.76 -12.54
CA LEU A 131 16.85 -34.98 -11.57
C LEU A 131 17.11 -35.34 -10.10
N PRO A 132 17.15 -36.65 -9.70
CA PRO A 132 17.46 -37.00 -8.31
C PRO A 132 18.85 -36.53 -7.85
N ILE A 133 19.83 -36.55 -8.74
CA ILE A 133 21.21 -36.11 -8.43
C ILE A 133 21.28 -34.59 -8.39
N ALA A 134 20.62 -33.90 -9.31
CA ALA A 134 20.55 -32.43 -9.39
C ALA A 134 19.70 -31.80 -8.28
N MET A 135 18.80 -32.56 -7.64
CA MET A 135 17.78 -32.06 -6.71
C MET A 135 18.34 -31.17 -5.57
N PRO A 136 19.46 -31.51 -4.92
CA PRO A 136 20.04 -30.66 -3.87
C PRO A 136 20.41 -29.24 -4.40
N VAL A 137 20.94 -29.15 -5.63
CA VAL A 137 21.32 -27.88 -6.27
C VAL A 137 20.06 -27.11 -6.69
N ILE A 138 19.06 -27.79 -7.27
CA ILE A 138 17.77 -27.19 -7.60
C ILE A 138 17.12 -26.59 -6.35
N MET A 139 17.07 -27.36 -5.26
CA MET A 139 16.51 -26.92 -4.00
C MET A 139 17.29 -25.75 -3.37
N ALA A 140 18.58 -25.63 -3.59
CA ALA A 140 19.35 -24.44 -3.20
C ALA A 140 18.85 -23.19 -3.93
N GLY A 141 18.53 -23.30 -5.23
CA GLY A 141 17.91 -22.22 -6.00
C GLY A 141 16.51 -21.84 -5.48
N VAL A 142 15.68 -22.83 -5.18
CA VAL A 142 14.34 -22.62 -4.61
C VAL A 142 14.41 -21.93 -3.24
N ARG A 143 15.37 -22.31 -2.39
CA ARG A 143 15.61 -21.66 -1.09
C ARG A 143 16.02 -20.21 -1.24
N THR A 144 16.96 -19.93 -2.12
CA THR A 144 17.40 -18.54 -2.41
C THR A 144 16.23 -17.71 -2.91
N ALA A 145 15.41 -18.25 -3.82
CA ALA A 145 14.21 -17.59 -4.33
C ALA A 145 13.20 -17.31 -3.21
N MET A 146 12.96 -18.25 -2.28
CA MET A 146 12.03 -18.06 -1.17
C MET A 146 12.45 -16.90 -0.25
N VAL A 147 13.73 -16.82 0.11
CA VAL A 147 14.25 -15.72 0.92
C VAL A 147 14.08 -14.37 0.21
N LEU A 148 14.38 -14.32 -1.09
CA LEU A 148 14.15 -13.11 -1.91
C LEU A 148 12.68 -12.73 -1.98
N ILE A 149 11.79 -13.70 -2.19
CA ILE A 149 10.34 -13.46 -2.25
C ILE A 149 9.85 -12.87 -0.92
N ILE A 150 10.18 -13.47 0.21
CA ILE A 150 9.72 -12.98 1.53
C ILE A 150 10.20 -11.55 1.77
N GLY A 151 11.46 -11.24 1.46
CA GLY A 151 11.99 -9.89 1.60
C GLY A 151 11.27 -8.88 0.69
N THR A 152 11.11 -9.21 -0.60
CA THR A 152 10.45 -8.33 -1.58
C THR A 152 8.94 -8.23 -1.39
N ALA A 153 8.29 -9.24 -0.85
CA ALA A 153 6.85 -9.23 -0.55
C ALA A 153 6.47 -8.16 0.50
N THR A 154 7.42 -7.71 1.34
CA THR A 154 7.17 -6.56 2.23
C THR A 154 6.90 -5.27 1.44
N LEU A 155 7.50 -5.10 0.26
CA LEU A 155 7.29 -3.95 -0.62
C LEU A 155 5.99 -4.05 -1.43
N ALA A 156 5.44 -5.25 -1.58
CA ALA A 156 4.17 -5.47 -2.26
C ALA A 156 2.98 -4.82 -1.52
N ALA A 157 3.12 -4.57 -0.23
CA ALA A 157 2.19 -3.77 0.56
C ALA A 157 1.97 -2.36 -0.04
N LEU A 158 3.00 -1.75 -0.66
CA LEU A 158 2.89 -0.46 -1.34
C LEU A 158 1.88 -0.44 -2.49
N ILE A 159 1.60 -1.60 -3.06
CA ILE A 159 0.58 -1.76 -4.12
C ILE A 159 -0.68 -2.47 -3.61
N GLY A 160 -0.90 -2.49 -2.30
CA GLY A 160 -2.11 -3.04 -1.69
C GLY A 160 -2.20 -4.57 -1.72
N ALA A 161 -1.08 -5.27 -1.83
CA ALA A 161 -1.08 -6.74 -1.82
C ALA A 161 -1.29 -7.33 -0.43
N GLY A 162 -1.15 -6.51 0.62
CA GLY A 162 -1.24 -6.96 2.01
C GLY A 162 0.06 -7.57 2.55
N GLY A 163 -0.05 -8.26 3.66
CA GLY A 163 1.07 -8.94 4.29
C GLY A 163 1.80 -8.10 5.34
N LEU A 164 2.90 -8.62 5.87
CA LEU A 164 3.67 -7.98 6.95
C LEU A 164 4.21 -6.58 6.58
N GLY A 165 4.31 -6.28 5.29
CA GLY A 165 4.67 -4.97 4.79
C GLY A 165 3.70 -3.87 5.22
N ASP A 166 2.42 -4.16 5.39
CA ASP A 166 1.42 -3.20 5.84
C ASP A 166 1.75 -2.64 7.24
N LEU A 167 2.19 -3.51 8.15
CA LEU A 167 2.62 -3.09 9.49
C LEU A 167 3.89 -2.23 9.45
N ILE A 168 4.82 -2.56 8.55
CA ILE A 168 6.05 -1.78 8.35
C ILE A 168 5.70 -0.38 7.82
N LEU A 169 4.88 -0.30 6.78
CA LEU A 169 4.45 0.97 6.19
C LEU A 169 3.65 1.82 7.17
N LEU A 170 2.73 1.19 7.91
CA LEU A 170 1.97 1.85 8.97
C LEU A 170 2.91 2.41 10.05
N GLY A 171 3.95 1.66 10.40
CA GLY A 171 4.96 2.11 11.36
C GLY A 171 5.80 3.28 10.85
N ILE A 172 6.17 3.26 9.57
CA ILE A 172 6.86 4.39 8.91
C ILE A 172 5.94 5.61 8.88
N ASP A 173 4.69 5.42 8.46
CA ASP A 173 3.70 6.49 8.38
C ASP A 173 3.43 7.12 9.76
N ARG A 174 3.37 6.32 10.81
CA ARG A 174 3.15 6.80 12.19
C ARG A 174 4.44 7.15 12.94
N ASN A 175 5.61 7.11 12.30
CA ASN A 175 6.91 7.28 12.94
C ASN A 175 7.05 6.44 14.23
N ASN A 176 6.56 5.22 14.19
CA ASN A 176 6.49 4.30 15.32
C ASN A 176 7.39 3.08 15.07
N ALA A 177 8.58 3.09 15.70
CA ALA A 177 9.56 2.02 15.56
C ALA A 177 9.02 0.65 16.01
N SER A 178 8.16 0.59 17.02
CA SER A 178 7.57 -0.66 17.49
C SER A 178 6.64 -1.31 16.47
N LEU A 179 5.89 -0.52 15.69
CA LEU A 179 5.09 -1.03 14.57
C LEU A 179 5.97 -1.52 13.41
N ILE A 180 7.07 -0.82 13.11
CA ILE A 180 8.04 -1.29 12.10
C ILE A 180 8.61 -2.64 12.52
N LEU A 181 9.03 -2.78 13.77
CA LEU A 181 9.56 -4.04 14.31
C LEU A 181 8.50 -5.15 14.34
N LEU A 182 7.24 -4.80 14.60
CA LEU A 182 6.12 -5.75 14.60
C LEU A 182 5.89 -6.40 13.22
N GLY A 183 6.22 -5.71 12.14
CA GLY A 183 6.20 -6.28 10.79
C GLY A 183 7.53 -6.93 10.39
N ALA A 184 8.66 -6.24 10.67
CA ALA A 184 9.98 -6.66 10.19
C ALA A 184 10.52 -7.92 10.87
N ILE A 185 10.35 -8.06 12.20
CA ILE A 185 10.84 -9.25 12.93
C ILE A 185 10.12 -10.51 12.45
N PRO A 186 8.79 -10.58 12.38
CA PRO A 186 8.12 -11.76 11.84
C PRO A 186 8.48 -12.06 10.39
N ALA A 187 8.67 -11.05 9.53
CA ALA A 187 9.09 -11.27 8.14
C ALA A 187 10.49 -11.94 8.08
N ALA A 188 11.44 -11.45 8.87
CA ALA A 188 12.77 -12.06 8.96
C ALA A 188 12.72 -13.50 9.53
N LEU A 189 11.91 -13.71 10.57
CA LEU A 189 11.72 -15.06 11.15
C LEU A 189 11.09 -16.01 10.14
N LEU A 190 10.09 -15.58 9.38
CA LEU A 190 9.49 -16.38 8.30
C LEU A 190 10.53 -16.77 7.25
N ALA A 191 11.40 -15.86 6.83
CA ALA A 191 12.46 -16.16 5.87
C ALA A 191 13.40 -17.27 6.40
N ILE A 192 13.79 -17.19 7.68
CA ILE A 192 14.64 -18.19 8.34
C ILE A 192 13.91 -19.54 8.45
N ILE A 193 12.65 -19.52 8.92
CA ILE A 193 11.85 -20.74 9.10
C ILE A 193 11.67 -21.46 7.76
N PHE A 194 11.29 -20.73 6.70
CA PHE A 194 11.12 -21.35 5.38
C PHE A 194 12.43 -21.83 4.78
N ASP A 195 13.55 -21.12 4.98
CA ASP A 195 14.87 -21.63 4.58
C ASP A 195 15.19 -22.97 5.27
N LEU A 196 14.93 -23.07 6.59
CA LEU A 196 15.14 -24.30 7.34
C LEU A 196 14.22 -25.43 6.87
N ILE A 197 12.94 -25.16 6.63
CA ILE A 197 11.97 -26.14 6.11
C ILE A 197 12.44 -26.66 4.75
N LEU A 198 12.74 -25.76 3.81
CA LEU A 198 13.21 -26.14 2.47
C LEU A 198 14.56 -26.86 2.50
N ARG A 199 15.46 -26.49 3.42
CA ARG A 199 16.72 -27.21 3.68
C ARG A 199 16.48 -28.63 4.13
N PHE A 200 15.52 -28.85 5.04
CA PHE A 200 15.13 -30.16 5.47
C PHE A 200 14.50 -30.97 4.33
N MET A 201 13.61 -30.36 3.57
CA MET A 201 12.97 -30.96 2.39
C MET A 201 13.99 -31.39 1.33
N ALA A 202 15.07 -30.62 1.14
CA ALA A 202 16.14 -30.95 0.20
C ALA A 202 16.89 -32.28 0.55
N LYS A 203 16.80 -32.74 1.81
CA LYS A 203 17.38 -34.03 2.26
C LYS A 203 16.43 -35.21 2.04
N LEU A 204 15.17 -34.97 1.70
CA LEU A 204 14.20 -36.02 1.46
C LEU A 204 14.49 -36.74 0.14
N SER A 205 14.15 -38.02 0.06
CA SER A 205 14.14 -38.70 -1.23
C SER A 205 13.14 -38.04 -2.19
N TYR A 206 13.45 -38.06 -3.47
CA TYR A 206 12.64 -37.44 -4.53
C TYR A 206 11.14 -37.76 -4.41
N LYS A 207 10.78 -39.03 -4.12
CA LYS A 207 9.36 -39.39 -3.94
C LYS A 207 8.72 -38.71 -2.72
N LYS A 208 9.44 -38.69 -1.58
CA LYS A 208 8.94 -38.01 -0.36
C LYS A 208 8.84 -36.52 -0.56
N LEU A 209 9.78 -35.90 -1.28
CA LEU A 209 9.75 -34.49 -1.61
C LEU A 209 8.48 -34.11 -2.44
N LEU A 210 8.19 -34.89 -3.49
CA LEU A 210 6.99 -34.66 -4.29
C LEU A 210 5.68 -34.85 -3.49
N MET A 211 5.63 -35.84 -2.61
CA MET A 211 4.49 -36.03 -1.71
C MET A 211 4.32 -34.84 -0.75
N THR A 212 5.39 -34.38 -0.13
CA THR A 212 5.37 -33.24 0.79
C THR A 212 4.92 -31.96 0.07
N LEU A 213 5.43 -31.71 -1.14
CA LEU A 213 4.98 -30.59 -1.98
C LEU A 213 3.48 -30.70 -2.32
N GLY A 214 3.00 -31.90 -2.68
CA GLY A 214 1.57 -32.14 -2.95
C GLY A 214 0.70 -31.85 -1.73
N VAL A 215 1.12 -32.27 -0.54
CA VAL A 215 0.39 -31.99 0.72
C VAL A 215 0.38 -30.49 1.03
N ILE A 216 1.50 -29.80 0.87
CA ILE A 216 1.59 -28.35 1.09
C ILE A 216 0.66 -27.61 0.12
N VAL A 217 0.70 -27.94 -1.17
CA VAL A 217 -0.19 -27.37 -2.19
C VAL A 217 -1.68 -27.58 -1.82
N MET A 218 -2.00 -28.78 -1.39
CA MET A 218 -3.38 -29.13 -0.96
C MET A 218 -3.80 -28.31 0.27
N ILE A 219 -2.94 -28.14 1.26
CA ILE A 219 -3.21 -27.31 2.46
C ILE A 219 -3.44 -25.86 2.05
N ILE A 220 -2.65 -25.33 1.12
CA ILE A 220 -2.80 -23.95 0.63
C ILE A 220 -4.13 -23.79 -0.13
N ILE A 221 -4.47 -24.74 -1.01
CA ILE A 221 -5.76 -24.73 -1.73
C ILE A 221 -6.91 -24.75 -0.73
N LEU A 222 -6.86 -25.60 0.28
CA LEU A 222 -7.88 -25.65 1.33
C LEU A 222 -7.93 -24.35 2.15
N ALA A 223 -6.78 -23.77 2.51
CA ALA A 223 -6.71 -22.51 3.24
C ALA A 223 -7.28 -21.32 2.44
N ILE A 224 -7.23 -21.36 1.10
CA ILE A 224 -7.84 -20.38 0.22
C ILE A 224 -9.34 -20.68 0.00
N ALA A 225 -9.70 -21.95 -0.18
CA ALA A 225 -11.06 -22.36 -0.48
C ALA A 225 -12.01 -22.25 0.72
N ILE A 226 -11.56 -22.64 1.92
CA ILE A 226 -12.41 -22.63 3.13
C ILE A 226 -13.01 -21.24 3.41
N PRO A 227 -12.26 -20.12 3.39
CA PRO A 227 -12.81 -18.78 3.57
C PRO A 227 -13.81 -18.39 2.47
N MET A 228 -13.58 -18.82 1.22
CA MET A 228 -14.50 -18.55 0.09
C MET A 228 -15.87 -19.22 0.28
N PHE A 229 -15.90 -20.41 0.90
CA PHE A 229 -17.15 -21.13 1.17
C PHE A 229 -17.81 -20.76 2.52
N ALA A 230 -17.04 -20.21 3.45
CA ALA A 230 -17.52 -19.82 4.77
C ALA A 230 -18.18 -18.43 4.83
N GLN A 231 -17.99 -17.58 3.82
CA GLN A 231 -18.57 -16.22 3.79
C GLN A 231 -20.03 -16.26 3.34
N LYS A 232 -20.95 -16.25 4.30
CA LYS A 232 -22.36 -15.93 4.12
C LYS A 232 -22.55 -14.41 4.30
N GLY A 233 -22.48 -13.67 3.20
CA GLY A 233 -22.74 -12.22 3.17
C GLY A 233 -21.84 -11.56 2.12
N ASP A 234 -22.32 -10.49 1.49
CA ASP A 234 -21.52 -9.72 0.58
C ASP A 234 -20.45 -8.94 1.40
N LYS A 235 -19.18 -9.25 1.15
CA LYS A 235 -18.05 -8.58 1.77
C LYS A 235 -17.76 -7.28 1.05
N ILE A 236 -17.90 -6.17 1.73
CA ILE A 236 -17.59 -4.83 1.22
C ILE A 236 -16.14 -4.48 1.57
N THR A 237 -15.34 -4.12 0.58
CA THR A 237 -13.94 -3.71 0.77
C THR A 237 -13.82 -2.18 0.69
N LEU A 238 -13.54 -1.55 1.83
CA LEU A 238 -13.27 -0.11 1.90
C LEU A 238 -11.77 0.16 2.06
N ALA A 239 -11.29 1.21 1.41
CA ALA A 239 -9.89 1.59 1.50
C ALA A 239 -9.67 2.95 2.16
N GLY A 240 -8.54 3.09 2.87
CA GLY A 240 -8.04 4.35 3.40
C GLY A 240 -6.80 4.82 2.64
N LYS A 241 -6.72 6.12 2.34
CA LYS A 241 -5.48 6.76 1.90
C LYS A 241 -4.44 6.72 3.03
N LEU A 242 -3.19 7.07 2.73
CA LEU A 242 -2.17 7.30 3.76
C LEU A 242 -2.59 8.43 4.70
N GLY A 243 -2.39 8.23 6.00
CA GLY A 243 -2.67 9.23 7.04
C GLY A 243 -3.73 8.80 8.05
N SER A 244 -3.79 9.51 9.18
CA SER A 244 -4.73 9.22 10.27
C SER A 244 -6.18 9.51 9.91
N GLU A 245 -6.43 10.62 9.24
CA GLU A 245 -7.77 11.05 8.87
C GLU A 245 -8.51 10.04 7.97
N PRO A 246 -7.93 9.58 6.82
CA PRO A 246 -8.57 8.55 6.02
C PRO A 246 -8.79 7.25 6.78
N SER A 247 -7.84 6.87 7.64
CA SER A 247 -7.95 5.67 8.49
C SER A 247 -9.15 5.76 9.46
N ILE A 248 -9.31 6.90 10.15
CA ILE A 248 -10.41 7.14 11.08
C ILE A 248 -11.75 7.10 10.32
N ILE A 249 -11.87 7.83 9.21
CA ILE A 249 -13.12 7.94 8.45
C ILE A 249 -13.50 6.59 7.81
N THR A 250 -12.54 5.84 7.27
CA THR A 250 -12.82 4.51 6.72
C THR A 250 -13.33 3.54 7.80
N ASN A 251 -12.79 3.64 9.03
CA ASN A 251 -13.30 2.88 10.16
C ASN A 251 -14.69 3.34 10.61
N MET A 252 -15.01 4.64 10.53
CA MET A 252 -16.39 5.12 10.74
C MET A 252 -17.36 4.52 9.72
N TYR A 253 -16.97 4.47 8.43
CA TYR A 253 -17.78 3.83 7.39
C TYR A 253 -18.04 2.34 7.72
N LYS A 254 -16.98 1.61 8.10
CA LYS A 254 -17.08 0.21 8.52
C LYS A 254 -18.09 0.05 9.66
N ILE A 255 -17.92 0.79 10.75
CA ILE A 255 -18.77 0.67 11.95
C ILE A 255 -20.22 0.96 11.60
N LEU A 256 -20.50 2.03 10.84
CA LEU A 256 -21.84 2.42 10.46
C LEU A 256 -22.52 1.39 9.54
N ILE A 257 -21.80 0.80 8.58
CA ILE A 257 -22.34 -0.23 7.70
C ILE A 257 -22.63 -1.50 8.48
N GLU A 258 -21.69 -1.99 9.28
CA GLU A 258 -21.83 -3.25 10.03
C GLU A 258 -22.91 -3.19 11.12
N GLU A 259 -23.15 -2.00 11.72
CA GLU A 259 -24.18 -1.83 12.75
C GLU A 259 -25.60 -1.78 12.17
N GLU A 260 -25.78 -1.21 10.99
CA GLU A 260 -27.10 -1.00 10.38
C GLU A 260 -27.45 -1.97 9.25
N THR A 261 -26.50 -2.80 8.81
CA THR A 261 -26.71 -3.76 7.74
C THR A 261 -26.18 -5.15 8.13
N LYS A 262 -26.44 -6.13 7.28
CA LYS A 262 -25.88 -7.49 7.45
C LYS A 262 -24.53 -7.68 6.73
N ASN A 263 -24.00 -6.62 6.11
CA ASN A 263 -22.76 -6.68 5.35
C ASN A 263 -21.56 -6.69 6.30
N THR A 264 -20.51 -7.41 5.92
CA THR A 264 -19.22 -7.38 6.61
C THR A 264 -18.27 -6.48 5.83
N VAL A 265 -17.54 -5.58 6.53
CA VAL A 265 -16.64 -4.63 5.90
C VAL A 265 -15.18 -4.97 6.19
N GLU A 266 -14.41 -5.20 5.13
CA GLU A 266 -12.96 -5.24 5.21
C GLU A 266 -12.39 -3.85 4.99
N VAL A 267 -11.50 -3.41 5.88
CA VAL A 267 -10.77 -2.16 5.73
C VAL A 267 -9.35 -2.43 5.26
N LYS A 268 -8.99 -1.89 4.10
CA LYS A 268 -7.62 -1.84 3.59
C LYS A 268 -7.06 -0.43 3.84
N ASP A 269 -6.35 -0.29 4.94
CA ASP A 269 -5.85 1.01 5.38
C ASP A 269 -4.48 1.33 4.79
N GLY A 270 -4.18 2.63 4.58
CA GLY A 270 -2.85 3.06 4.14
C GLY A 270 -2.47 2.66 2.70
N MET A 271 -3.43 2.41 1.82
CA MET A 271 -3.21 1.91 0.45
C MET A 271 -2.50 2.89 -0.51
N GLY A 272 -2.07 4.07 -0.07
CA GLY A 272 -1.37 5.02 -0.92
C GLY A 272 -2.11 6.34 -1.16
N LYS A 273 -1.85 6.98 -2.29
CA LYS A 273 -2.37 8.32 -2.64
C LYS A 273 -3.59 8.23 -3.57
N THR A 274 -4.20 9.38 -3.87
CA THR A 274 -5.41 9.54 -4.69
C THR A 274 -5.44 8.69 -5.97
N ALA A 275 -4.42 8.81 -6.81
CA ALA A 275 -4.41 8.09 -8.10
C ALA A 275 -4.44 6.57 -7.92
N PHE A 276 -3.84 6.08 -6.84
CA PHE A 276 -3.77 4.67 -6.51
C PHE A 276 -5.15 4.11 -6.11
N LEU A 277 -5.82 4.75 -5.14
CA LEU A 277 -7.15 4.32 -4.69
C LEU A 277 -8.20 4.48 -5.78
N PHE A 278 -8.10 5.54 -6.58
CA PHE A 278 -9.00 5.76 -7.70
C PHE A 278 -8.89 4.65 -8.76
N ASN A 279 -7.67 4.22 -9.08
CA ASN A 279 -7.46 3.07 -9.98
C ASN A 279 -7.97 1.76 -9.35
N ALA A 280 -7.77 1.55 -8.04
CA ALA A 280 -8.33 0.41 -7.32
C ALA A 280 -9.86 0.36 -7.38
N LEU A 281 -10.51 1.50 -7.22
CA LEU A 281 -11.97 1.60 -7.37
C LEU A 281 -12.40 1.32 -8.82
N LYS A 282 -11.63 1.79 -9.81
CA LYS A 282 -11.91 1.52 -11.24
C LYS A 282 -11.82 0.04 -11.59
N SER A 283 -10.85 -0.68 -11.05
CA SER A 283 -10.59 -2.10 -11.30
C SER A 283 -11.39 -3.06 -10.42
N ASP A 284 -12.28 -2.56 -9.55
CA ASP A 284 -13.08 -3.35 -8.60
C ASP A 284 -12.23 -4.07 -7.52
N ASP A 285 -11.01 -3.59 -7.25
CA ASP A 285 -10.15 -4.10 -6.17
C ASP A 285 -10.60 -3.60 -4.78
N ILE A 286 -11.36 -2.49 -4.77
CA ILE A 286 -12.05 -1.91 -3.63
C ILE A 286 -13.44 -1.42 -4.06
N ASP A 287 -14.38 -1.35 -3.12
CA ASP A 287 -15.75 -0.92 -3.38
C ASP A 287 -15.96 0.58 -3.12
N GLY A 288 -15.20 1.16 -2.19
CA GLY A 288 -15.31 2.58 -1.89
C GLY A 288 -14.18 3.10 -1.00
N TYR A 289 -14.04 4.42 -0.97
CA TYR A 289 -13.08 5.12 -0.12
C TYR A 289 -13.48 6.58 0.13
N LEU A 290 -12.77 7.25 1.07
CA LEU A 290 -12.89 8.69 1.30
C LEU A 290 -12.18 9.48 0.20
N GLU A 291 -12.93 10.36 -0.49
CA GLU A 291 -12.34 11.30 -1.43
C GLU A 291 -12.78 12.73 -1.15
N PHE A 292 -11.98 13.71 -1.59
CA PHE A 292 -12.21 15.14 -1.36
C PHE A 292 -12.69 15.83 -2.62
N THR A 293 -13.65 16.76 -2.49
CA THR A 293 -14.28 17.45 -3.61
C THR A 293 -13.29 18.19 -4.50
N GLY A 294 -12.33 18.90 -3.89
CA GLY A 294 -11.28 19.61 -4.64
C GLY A 294 -10.34 18.66 -5.37
N THR A 295 -10.00 17.52 -4.76
CA THR A 295 -9.17 16.49 -5.40
C THR A 295 -9.87 15.87 -6.62
N VAL A 296 -11.17 15.63 -6.52
CA VAL A 296 -11.97 15.15 -7.66
C VAL A 296 -11.83 16.08 -8.86
N LEU A 297 -12.00 17.36 -8.66
CA LEU A 297 -11.93 18.34 -9.76
C LEU A 297 -10.50 18.53 -10.27
N GLY A 298 -9.53 18.69 -9.36
CA GLY A 298 -8.15 19.00 -9.72
C GLY A 298 -7.37 17.83 -10.31
N GLU A 299 -7.55 16.62 -9.77
CA GLU A 299 -6.74 15.46 -10.16
C GLU A 299 -7.51 14.42 -10.98
N LEU A 300 -8.73 14.04 -10.53
CA LEU A 300 -9.42 12.91 -11.14
C LEU A 300 -10.12 13.32 -12.43
N THR A 301 -10.91 14.37 -12.39
CA THR A 301 -11.67 14.81 -13.58
C THR A 301 -10.96 15.89 -14.39
N LYS A 302 -9.97 16.57 -13.78
CA LYS A 302 -9.18 17.65 -14.39
C LYS A 302 -10.06 18.74 -14.98
N GLU A 303 -11.09 19.11 -14.22
CA GLU A 303 -12.00 20.19 -14.60
C GLU A 303 -11.69 21.47 -13.83
N PRO A 304 -11.74 22.64 -14.49
CA PRO A 304 -11.55 23.90 -13.82
C PRO A 304 -12.65 24.12 -12.79
N LEU A 305 -12.27 24.67 -11.64
CA LEU A 305 -13.20 25.03 -10.57
C LEU A 305 -14.11 26.16 -11.04
N LYS A 306 -15.43 25.94 -11.00
CA LYS A 306 -16.44 26.94 -11.43
C LYS A 306 -16.89 27.85 -10.29
N SER A 307 -16.71 27.41 -9.04
CA SER A 307 -17.10 28.15 -7.84
C SER A 307 -16.18 27.82 -6.68
N LYS A 308 -16.09 28.69 -5.68
CA LYS A 308 -15.41 28.44 -4.40
C LYS A 308 -16.41 28.17 -3.26
N GLU A 309 -17.69 28.11 -3.56
CA GLU A 309 -18.75 27.74 -2.62
C GLU A 309 -18.81 26.23 -2.48
N GLU A 310 -18.69 25.72 -1.27
CA GLU A 310 -18.58 24.28 -0.93
C GLU A 310 -19.67 23.44 -1.61
N LYS A 311 -20.93 23.87 -1.50
CA LYS A 311 -22.05 23.14 -2.11
C LYS A 311 -21.94 23.03 -3.62
N LYS A 312 -21.55 24.13 -4.31
CA LYS A 312 -21.38 24.13 -5.76
C LYS A 312 -20.19 23.30 -6.20
N VAL A 313 -19.10 23.31 -5.42
CA VAL A 313 -17.93 22.47 -5.67
C VAL A 313 -18.27 20.99 -5.52
N TYR A 314 -19.02 20.63 -4.47
CA TYR A 314 -19.50 19.25 -4.29
C TYR A 314 -20.39 18.79 -5.46
N GLU A 315 -21.38 19.60 -5.85
CA GLU A 315 -22.27 19.26 -6.96
C GLU A 315 -21.50 19.12 -8.27
N GLN A 316 -20.54 20.01 -8.55
CA GLN A 316 -19.67 19.89 -9.72
C GLN A 316 -18.82 18.62 -9.68
N ALA A 317 -18.17 18.31 -8.56
CA ALA A 317 -17.36 17.12 -8.40
C ALA A 317 -18.17 15.84 -8.62
N LYS A 318 -19.37 15.78 -8.02
CA LYS A 318 -20.27 14.65 -8.16
C LYS A 318 -20.71 14.46 -9.63
N GLN A 319 -21.21 15.49 -10.29
CA GLN A 319 -21.64 15.44 -11.70
C GLN A 319 -20.49 15.02 -12.63
N SER A 320 -19.28 15.53 -12.39
CA SER A 320 -18.11 15.19 -13.18
C SER A 320 -17.72 13.72 -13.06
N LEU A 321 -17.79 13.14 -11.84
CA LEU A 321 -17.55 11.73 -11.60
C LEU A 321 -18.59 10.84 -12.25
N GLU A 322 -19.87 11.17 -12.11
CA GLU A 322 -20.99 10.45 -12.71
C GLU A 322 -20.85 10.41 -14.23
N LYS A 323 -20.56 11.56 -14.86
CA LYS A 323 -20.41 11.66 -16.31
C LYS A 323 -19.20 10.94 -16.87
N LYS A 324 -18.01 11.05 -16.20
CA LYS A 324 -16.74 10.52 -16.73
C LYS A 324 -16.46 9.08 -16.34
N TYR A 325 -16.91 8.67 -15.18
CA TYR A 325 -16.47 7.41 -14.56
C TYR A 325 -17.61 6.53 -14.06
N GLN A 326 -18.87 6.97 -14.12
CA GLN A 326 -20.02 6.26 -13.52
C GLN A 326 -19.79 6.00 -12.01
N MET A 327 -19.20 6.97 -11.35
CA MET A 327 -18.94 6.98 -9.91
C MET A 327 -19.66 8.15 -9.28
N THR A 328 -20.04 8.02 -8.00
CA THR A 328 -20.74 9.10 -7.30
C THR A 328 -20.22 9.26 -5.89
N MET A 329 -20.20 10.51 -5.41
CA MET A 329 -19.96 10.84 -4.01
C MET A 329 -21.29 10.85 -3.24
N LEU A 330 -21.30 10.21 -2.07
CA LEU A 330 -22.37 10.39 -1.11
C LEU A 330 -22.26 11.79 -0.45
N LYS A 331 -23.12 12.06 0.53
CA LYS A 331 -23.18 13.39 1.16
C LYS A 331 -21.88 13.72 1.90
N PRO A 332 -21.40 14.99 1.78
CA PRO A 332 -20.12 15.37 2.36
C PRO A 332 -20.22 15.62 3.87
N MET A 333 -19.13 15.44 4.56
CA MET A 333 -18.92 15.84 5.94
C MET A 333 -18.72 17.36 6.03
N LYS A 334 -18.79 17.93 7.23
CA LYS A 334 -18.69 19.38 7.44
C LYS A 334 -17.25 19.88 7.30
N TYR A 335 -16.26 19.09 7.73
CA TYR A 335 -14.86 19.53 7.74
C TYR A 335 -14.31 19.74 6.33
N ASN A 336 -13.40 20.71 6.22
CA ASN A 336 -12.76 21.11 4.99
C ASN A 336 -11.24 20.94 5.10
N ASN A 337 -10.72 19.79 4.66
CA ASN A 337 -9.29 19.49 4.71
C ASN A 337 -8.56 20.16 3.53
N THR A 338 -8.40 21.48 3.61
CA THR A 338 -7.76 22.28 2.57
C THR A 338 -6.25 22.38 2.76
N TYR A 339 -5.54 22.65 1.68
CA TYR A 339 -4.14 23.05 1.77
C TYR A 339 -3.99 24.35 2.56
N ALA A 340 -2.90 24.45 3.27
CA ALA A 340 -2.52 25.64 4.01
C ALA A 340 -1.00 25.83 3.94
N LEU A 341 -0.55 27.07 4.15
CA LEU A 341 0.85 27.36 4.47
C LEU A 341 0.96 27.68 5.95
N ALA A 342 1.97 27.12 6.61
CA ALA A 342 2.16 27.27 8.02
C ALA A 342 3.62 27.61 8.38
N VAL A 343 3.76 28.43 9.43
CA VAL A 343 5.05 28.84 10.02
C VAL A 343 5.02 28.66 11.53
N LYS A 344 6.17 28.64 12.18
CA LYS A 344 6.24 28.68 13.65
C LYS A 344 5.59 29.96 14.19
N ARG A 345 4.89 29.88 15.33
CA ARG A 345 4.23 31.03 15.97
C ARG A 345 5.19 32.16 16.29
N ASP A 346 6.39 31.85 16.77
CA ASP A 346 7.40 32.85 17.07
C ASP A 346 7.88 33.58 15.82
N PHE A 347 8.09 32.86 14.70
CA PHE A 347 8.44 33.45 13.41
C PHE A 347 7.32 34.35 12.90
N ALA A 348 6.06 33.90 13.00
CA ALA A 348 4.90 34.72 12.60
C ALA A 348 4.80 36.02 13.43
N LYS A 349 5.02 35.96 14.76
CA LYS A 349 5.01 37.14 15.65
C LYS A 349 6.17 38.07 15.35
N GLN A 350 7.38 37.55 15.23
CA GLN A 350 8.60 38.34 14.99
C GLN A 350 8.49 39.18 13.71
N HIS A 351 7.90 38.61 12.67
CA HIS A 351 7.79 39.23 11.34
C HIS A 351 6.39 39.78 11.03
N ASN A 352 5.46 39.75 11.98
CA ASN A 352 4.07 40.18 11.82
C ASN A 352 3.39 39.56 10.59
N ILE A 353 3.52 38.23 10.43
CA ILE A 353 2.96 37.45 9.34
C ILE A 353 1.61 36.87 9.78
N ARG A 354 0.54 37.11 9.03
CA ARG A 354 -0.83 36.60 9.28
C ARG A 354 -1.44 35.95 8.05
N THR A 355 -1.06 36.41 6.85
CA THR A 355 -1.62 35.96 5.57
C THR A 355 -0.50 35.35 4.71
N ILE A 356 -0.90 34.61 3.66
CA ILE A 356 0.05 34.12 2.65
C ILE A 356 0.74 35.30 1.95
N GLY A 357 0.00 36.39 1.70
CA GLY A 357 0.55 37.60 1.09
C GLY A 357 1.68 38.25 1.90
N ASP A 358 1.63 38.12 3.24
CA ASP A 358 2.67 38.68 4.12
C ASP A 358 4.04 38.01 3.95
N LEU A 359 4.09 36.77 3.45
CA LEU A 359 5.34 36.05 3.18
C LEU A 359 6.28 36.78 2.23
N ASN A 360 5.73 37.61 1.32
CA ASN A 360 6.56 38.44 0.43
C ASN A 360 7.45 39.42 1.16
N LYS A 361 7.07 39.87 2.39
CA LYS A 361 7.86 40.82 3.20
C LYS A 361 9.15 40.20 3.72
N VAL A 362 9.20 38.87 3.80
CA VAL A 362 10.32 38.10 4.37
C VAL A 362 10.86 37.03 3.42
N LYS A 363 10.58 37.20 2.12
CA LYS A 363 10.87 36.20 1.10
C LYS A 363 12.30 35.65 1.19
N ASP A 364 13.29 36.51 1.32
CA ASP A 364 14.71 36.14 1.34
C ASP A 364 15.13 35.38 2.61
N GLN A 365 14.29 35.38 3.66
CA GLN A 365 14.52 34.66 4.91
C GLN A 365 13.77 33.32 4.94
N LEU A 366 12.93 33.03 3.94
CA LEU A 366 12.16 31.81 3.91
C LEU A 366 13.03 30.61 3.52
N LYS A 367 12.83 29.52 4.25
CA LYS A 367 13.41 28.21 3.99
C LYS A 367 12.25 27.23 3.79
N PRO A 368 11.66 27.17 2.57
CA PRO A 368 10.47 26.37 2.33
C PRO A 368 10.80 24.86 2.32
N GLY A 369 9.95 24.09 2.99
CA GLY A 369 9.95 22.64 2.95
C GLY A 369 8.54 22.14 2.66
N PHE A 370 8.31 21.62 1.45
CA PHE A 370 7.00 21.22 0.98
C PHE A 370 6.91 19.71 0.75
N THR A 371 5.68 19.19 0.72
CA THR A 371 5.46 17.86 0.17
C THR A 371 5.65 17.91 -1.35
N LEU A 372 6.13 16.80 -1.93
CA LEU A 372 6.28 16.69 -3.38
C LEU A 372 4.94 16.94 -4.08
N GLU A 373 3.86 16.41 -3.49
CA GLU A 373 2.51 16.59 -4.01
C GLU A 373 2.11 18.07 -4.06
N PHE A 374 2.25 18.81 -2.96
CA PHE A 374 1.93 20.25 -2.92
C PHE A 374 2.76 21.06 -3.91
N ASN A 375 4.05 20.73 -4.04
CA ASN A 375 4.95 21.44 -4.97
C ASN A 375 4.54 21.25 -6.43
N ASP A 376 4.09 20.05 -6.81
CA ASP A 376 3.87 19.69 -8.22
C ASP A 376 2.44 19.93 -8.71
N ARG A 377 1.46 19.93 -7.82
CA ARG A 377 0.06 20.14 -8.18
C ARG A 377 -0.22 21.54 -8.71
N SER A 378 -1.15 21.61 -9.64
CA SER A 378 -1.62 22.92 -10.20
C SER A 378 -2.39 23.78 -9.20
N ASP A 379 -3.01 23.15 -8.20
CA ASP A 379 -3.75 23.76 -7.08
C ASP A 379 -2.93 23.86 -5.78
N GLY A 380 -1.65 23.48 -5.81
CA GLY A 380 -0.69 23.61 -4.72
C GLY A 380 0.17 24.87 -4.81
N TYR A 381 1.49 24.73 -4.68
CA TYR A 381 2.43 25.86 -4.70
C TYR A 381 2.36 26.67 -5.99
N LYS A 382 2.13 26.04 -7.16
CA LYS A 382 1.99 26.73 -8.45
C LYS A 382 0.83 27.73 -8.43
N ALA A 383 -0.27 27.40 -7.77
CA ALA A 383 -1.40 28.32 -7.62
C ALA A 383 -1.05 29.47 -6.67
N VAL A 384 -0.36 29.19 -5.57
CA VAL A 384 0.15 30.21 -4.63
C VAL A 384 1.12 31.15 -5.34
N GLN A 385 2.09 30.60 -6.06
CA GLN A 385 3.06 31.37 -6.84
C GLN A 385 2.39 32.35 -7.81
N LYS A 386 1.41 31.87 -8.57
CA LYS A 386 0.66 32.69 -9.52
C LYS A 386 -0.20 33.77 -8.83
N ALA A 387 -0.93 33.42 -7.78
CA ALA A 387 -1.88 34.31 -7.13
C ALA A 387 -1.20 35.37 -6.25
N TYR A 388 -0.15 34.97 -5.52
CA TYR A 388 0.54 35.85 -4.57
C TYR A 388 1.85 36.44 -5.12
N ASN A 389 2.25 36.08 -6.34
CA ASN A 389 3.57 36.40 -6.91
C ASN A 389 4.72 36.00 -5.95
N LEU A 390 4.54 34.88 -5.23
CA LEU A 390 5.47 34.37 -4.24
C LEU A 390 6.37 33.32 -4.88
N ASN A 391 7.49 33.79 -5.46
CA ASN A 391 8.50 32.92 -6.06
C ASN A 391 9.56 32.59 -5.01
N LEU A 392 9.55 31.37 -4.48
CA LEU A 392 10.47 30.91 -3.46
C LEU A 392 11.65 30.17 -4.08
N ASP A 393 12.84 30.45 -3.60
CA ASP A 393 14.06 29.76 -4.00
C ASP A 393 14.36 28.59 -3.05
N ASN A 394 15.15 27.62 -3.49
CA ASN A 394 15.67 26.52 -2.67
C ASN A 394 14.59 25.70 -1.94
N ILE A 395 13.47 25.44 -2.60
CA ILE A 395 12.40 24.59 -2.06
C ILE A 395 12.92 23.18 -1.85
N ARG A 396 12.80 22.67 -0.60
CA ARG A 396 13.11 21.28 -0.26
C ARG A 396 11.83 20.46 -0.27
N THR A 397 11.81 19.39 -1.06
CA THR A 397 10.67 18.46 -1.05
C THR A 397 10.93 17.31 -0.11
N MET A 398 9.90 16.88 0.63
CA MET A 398 10.01 15.81 1.62
C MET A 398 8.64 15.17 1.90
N GLU A 399 8.66 14.01 2.54
CA GLU A 399 7.44 13.34 3.01
C GLU A 399 6.71 14.17 4.11
N PRO A 400 5.37 14.07 4.18
CA PRO A 400 4.54 14.91 5.05
C PRO A 400 5.02 15.00 6.50
N LYS A 401 5.43 13.90 7.11
CA LYS A 401 5.89 13.90 8.51
C LYS A 401 7.29 14.47 8.71
N LEU A 402 8.15 14.32 7.71
CA LEU A 402 9.52 14.84 7.79
C LEU A 402 9.55 16.36 7.80
N ARG A 403 8.58 17.04 7.16
CA ARG A 403 8.49 18.51 7.17
C ARG A 403 8.28 19.08 8.58
N TYR A 404 7.46 18.42 9.41
CA TYR A 404 7.23 18.82 10.79
C TYR A 404 8.47 18.63 11.67
N GLN A 405 9.21 17.56 11.45
CA GLN A 405 10.49 17.35 12.13
C GLN A 405 11.54 18.37 11.69
N ALA A 406 11.60 18.67 10.39
CA ALA A 406 12.56 19.63 9.83
C ALA A 406 12.29 21.06 10.32
N ILE A 407 11.02 21.48 10.41
CA ILE A 407 10.67 22.81 10.94
C ILE A 407 10.91 22.88 12.45
N ASN A 408 10.70 21.79 13.19
CA ASN A 408 11.00 21.75 14.61
C ASN A 408 12.50 21.87 14.91
N LYS A 409 13.35 21.34 14.03
CA LYS A 409 14.82 21.46 14.11
C LYS A 409 15.37 22.78 13.55
N GLY A 410 14.51 23.67 13.02
CA GLY A 410 14.92 24.94 12.40
C GLY A 410 15.59 24.82 11.03
N ASN A 411 15.57 23.64 10.41
CA ASN A 411 16.14 23.41 9.07
C ASN A 411 15.34 24.11 7.96
N ILE A 412 14.02 24.29 8.20
CA ILE A 412 13.07 25.00 7.37
C ILE A 412 12.20 25.89 8.28
N ASN A 413 11.51 26.90 7.74
CA ASN A 413 10.65 27.80 8.51
C ASN A 413 9.26 28.05 7.88
N LEU A 414 9.03 27.52 6.69
CA LEU A 414 7.75 27.55 5.99
C LEU A 414 7.43 26.14 5.47
N ILE A 415 6.22 25.66 5.75
CA ILE A 415 5.75 24.37 5.25
C ILE A 415 4.36 24.51 4.59
N ASP A 416 4.05 23.58 3.67
CA ASP A 416 2.66 23.25 3.37
C ASP A 416 2.08 22.43 4.53
N ALA A 417 0.79 22.49 4.74
CA ALA A 417 0.06 21.71 5.74
C ALA A 417 -1.36 21.46 5.24
N TYR A 418 -2.07 20.59 5.93
CA TYR A 418 -3.52 20.51 5.83
C TYR A 418 -4.14 21.17 7.06
N SER A 419 -5.28 21.83 6.87
CA SER A 419 -5.99 22.54 7.96
C SER A 419 -6.33 21.64 9.15
N THR A 420 -6.44 20.32 8.95
CA THR A 420 -6.76 19.31 9.96
C THR A 420 -5.53 18.60 10.53
N ASP A 421 -4.30 19.00 10.16
CA ASP A 421 -3.07 18.37 10.65
C ASP A 421 -2.91 18.55 12.17
N ALA A 422 -2.75 17.45 12.88
CA ALA A 422 -2.58 17.43 14.35
C ALA A 422 -1.25 18.05 14.80
N GLU A 423 -0.24 17.93 13.96
CA GLU A 423 1.12 18.42 14.18
C GLU A 423 1.19 19.96 14.25
N LEU A 424 0.25 20.66 13.64
CA LEU A 424 0.13 22.12 13.76
C LEU A 424 0.01 22.55 15.24
N LYS A 425 -0.82 21.81 15.99
CA LYS A 425 -0.99 22.03 17.44
C LYS A 425 0.22 21.53 18.22
N GLN A 426 0.76 20.36 17.86
CA GLN A 426 1.90 19.76 18.56
C GLN A 426 3.15 20.64 18.51
N TYR A 427 3.40 21.29 17.37
CA TYR A 427 4.63 22.07 17.12
C TYR A 427 4.43 23.59 17.23
N ASP A 428 3.33 24.03 17.80
CA ASP A 428 2.95 25.46 17.97
C ASP A 428 3.10 26.27 16.68
N MET A 429 2.40 25.83 15.66
CA MET A 429 2.41 26.45 14.35
C MET A 429 1.20 27.35 14.13
N VAL A 430 1.34 28.28 13.22
CA VAL A 430 0.25 29.17 12.76
C VAL A 430 -0.01 28.89 11.29
N VAL A 431 -1.26 28.58 10.99
CA VAL A 431 -1.77 28.53 9.63
C VAL A 431 -1.97 29.95 9.12
N LEU A 432 -1.41 30.24 7.96
CA LEU A 432 -1.54 31.57 7.33
C LEU A 432 -2.88 31.65 6.57
N LYS A 433 -3.57 32.78 6.73
CA LYS A 433 -4.84 33.01 6.04
C LYS A 433 -4.61 33.12 4.53
N ASP A 434 -5.35 32.35 3.76
CA ASP A 434 -5.44 32.47 2.30
C ASP A 434 -6.45 33.58 1.95
N ASP A 435 -5.98 34.82 1.94
CA ASP A 435 -6.80 36.03 1.70
C ASP A 435 -7.21 36.17 0.25
N LYS A 436 -6.57 35.45 -0.68
CA LYS A 436 -6.95 35.39 -2.10
C LYS A 436 -7.78 34.18 -2.47
N HIS A 437 -8.08 33.32 -1.49
CA HIS A 437 -8.85 32.09 -1.69
C HIS A 437 -8.30 31.24 -2.86
N VAL A 438 -7.01 30.94 -2.82
CA VAL A 438 -6.34 30.16 -3.85
C VAL A 438 -6.79 28.71 -3.81
N PHE A 439 -6.84 28.14 -2.60
CA PHE A 439 -7.18 26.74 -2.42
C PHE A 439 -8.69 26.49 -2.58
N PRO A 440 -9.09 25.48 -3.35
CA PRO A 440 -10.47 25.07 -3.44
C PRO A 440 -10.97 24.41 -2.15
N PRO A 441 -12.29 24.32 -1.93
CA PRO A 441 -12.83 23.49 -0.85
C PRO A 441 -12.52 22.01 -1.06
N TYR A 442 -12.13 21.35 0.04
CA TYR A 442 -11.82 19.92 0.11
C TYR A 442 -12.69 19.25 1.16
N GLN A 443 -14.00 19.20 0.92
CA GLN A 443 -14.90 18.44 1.78
C GLN A 443 -14.76 16.94 1.52
N GLY A 444 -14.60 16.17 2.57
CA GLY A 444 -14.53 14.71 2.49
C GLY A 444 -15.91 14.09 2.28
N ALA A 445 -16.02 13.13 1.36
CA ALA A 445 -17.24 12.37 1.13
C ALA A 445 -16.92 10.93 0.70
N PRO A 446 -17.81 9.95 1.00
CA PRO A 446 -17.66 8.59 0.51
C PRO A 446 -17.80 8.51 -1.00
N LEU A 447 -16.82 7.93 -1.68
CA LEU A 447 -16.81 7.73 -3.14
C LEU A 447 -17.01 6.26 -3.48
N PHE A 448 -17.96 5.97 -4.37
CA PHE A 448 -18.34 4.62 -4.82
C PHE A 448 -18.63 4.58 -6.32
N LYS A 449 -18.59 3.38 -6.94
CA LYS A 449 -19.20 3.17 -8.24
C LYS A 449 -20.73 3.18 -8.13
N GLU A 450 -21.42 3.73 -9.12
CA GLU A 450 -22.90 3.71 -9.18
C GLU A 450 -23.44 2.29 -9.25
N SER A 451 -22.76 1.41 -10.00
CA SER A 451 -23.11 -0.01 -10.11
C SER A 451 -23.09 -0.71 -8.75
N PHE A 452 -22.11 -0.40 -7.90
CA PHE A 452 -22.01 -0.94 -6.57
C PHE A 452 -23.15 -0.44 -5.67
N LEU A 453 -23.43 0.87 -5.68
CA LEU A 453 -24.52 1.45 -4.88
C LEU A 453 -25.93 1.03 -5.37
N LYS A 454 -26.08 0.53 -6.60
CA LYS A 454 -27.32 -0.10 -7.07
C LYS A 454 -27.49 -1.50 -6.51
N LYS A 455 -26.40 -2.26 -6.32
CA LYS A 455 -26.40 -3.59 -5.69
C LYS A 455 -26.56 -3.52 -4.17
N HIS A 456 -25.99 -2.48 -3.55
CA HIS A 456 -25.95 -2.26 -2.10
C HIS A 456 -26.60 -0.93 -1.71
N PRO A 457 -27.90 -0.70 -2.00
CA PRO A 457 -28.58 0.56 -1.67
C PRO A 457 -28.67 0.81 -0.18
N GLU A 458 -28.63 -0.24 0.65
CA GLU A 458 -28.73 -0.22 2.10
C GLU A 458 -27.58 0.55 2.78
N ILE A 459 -26.38 0.66 2.15
CA ILE A 459 -25.25 1.35 2.77
C ILE A 459 -25.34 2.88 2.71
N LYS A 460 -26.18 3.43 1.83
CA LYS A 460 -26.30 4.88 1.64
C LYS A 460 -26.79 5.57 2.90
N LYS A 461 -27.79 5.00 3.57
CA LYS A 461 -28.40 5.59 4.77
C LYS A 461 -27.42 5.66 5.95
N PRO A 462 -26.73 4.57 6.32
CA PRO A 462 -25.69 4.60 7.35
C PRO A 462 -24.60 5.65 7.08
N LEU A 463 -24.04 5.66 5.87
CA LEU A 463 -22.94 6.56 5.53
C LEU A 463 -23.35 8.03 5.50
N ASN A 464 -24.58 8.34 5.05
CA ASN A 464 -25.12 9.70 5.06
C ASN A 464 -25.41 10.25 6.48
N LYS A 465 -25.31 9.45 7.54
CA LYS A 465 -25.34 9.94 8.93
C LYS A 465 -24.20 10.90 9.25
N LEU A 466 -23.10 10.80 8.50
CA LEU A 466 -21.93 11.67 8.65
C LEU A 466 -22.12 13.05 7.95
N GLU A 467 -23.20 13.24 7.20
CA GLU A 467 -23.50 14.52 6.55
C GLU A 467 -23.47 15.67 7.57
N ASN A 468 -22.62 16.67 7.34
CA ASN A 468 -22.47 17.86 8.17
C ASN A 468 -22.15 17.61 9.65
N LYS A 469 -21.61 16.45 10.04
CA LYS A 469 -21.39 16.10 11.45
C LYS A 469 -19.98 16.39 11.98
N ILE A 470 -18.95 16.14 11.23
CA ILE A 470 -17.56 16.27 11.69
C ILE A 470 -17.08 17.69 11.38
N SER A 471 -16.72 18.48 12.41
CA SER A 471 -16.09 19.80 12.22
C SER A 471 -14.58 19.69 12.02
N ASP A 472 -13.92 20.78 11.60
CA ASP A 472 -12.46 20.84 11.50
C ASP A 472 -11.78 20.54 12.85
N GLU A 473 -12.34 21.07 13.94
CA GLU A 473 -11.84 20.85 15.30
C GLU A 473 -12.05 19.41 15.75
N ASP A 474 -13.21 18.80 15.43
CA ASP A 474 -13.46 17.38 15.70
C ASP A 474 -12.39 16.52 14.97
N MET A 475 -12.12 16.83 13.70
CA MET A 475 -11.15 16.09 12.90
C MET A 475 -9.71 16.28 13.38
N GLN A 476 -9.30 17.51 13.69
CA GLN A 476 -8.00 17.79 14.32
C GLN A 476 -7.81 16.99 15.62
N MET A 477 -8.83 16.95 16.48
CA MET A 477 -8.74 16.22 17.75
C MET A 477 -8.61 14.72 17.53
N MET A 478 -9.36 14.15 16.57
CA MET A 478 -9.25 12.73 16.23
C MET A 478 -7.88 12.41 15.61
N ASN A 479 -7.40 13.26 14.70
CA ASN A 479 -6.05 13.14 14.12
C ASN A 479 -4.97 13.22 15.22
N TYR A 480 -5.10 14.13 16.18
CA TYR A 480 -4.17 14.24 17.30
C TYR A 480 -4.13 12.97 18.16
N LYS A 481 -5.28 12.37 18.46
CA LYS A 481 -5.36 11.10 19.21
C LYS A 481 -4.62 9.98 18.47
N VAL A 482 -4.85 9.84 17.16
CA VAL A 482 -4.21 8.77 16.37
C VAL A 482 -2.73 9.04 16.12
N THR A 483 -2.38 10.26 15.70
CA THR A 483 -1.01 10.57 15.24
C THR A 483 -0.05 10.81 16.40
N VAL A 484 -0.49 11.55 17.43
CA VAL A 484 0.37 11.99 18.54
C VAL A 484 0.25 11.07 19.74
N LYS A 485 -0.97 10.65 20.09
CA LYS A 485 -1.19 9.73 21.21
C LYS A 485 -1.11 8.25 20.83
N ASN A 486 -0.99 7.93 19.53
CA ASN A 486 -0.95 6.58 19.00
C ASN A 486 -2.20 5.73 19.34
N GLU A 487 -3.35 6.38 19.57
CA GLU A 487 -4.61 5.67 19.77
C GLU A 487 -5.03 4.93 18.49
N ASP A 488 -5.70 3.80 18.64
CA ASP A 488 -6.17 3.02 17.50
C ASP A 488 -7.27 3.76 16.71
N PRO A 489 -7.18 3.91 15.37
CA PRO A 489 -8.17 4.62 14.56
C PRO A 489 -9.59 4.08 14.67
N TYR A 490 -9.76 2.76 14.79
CA TYR A 490 -11.07 2.15 14.98
C TYR A 490 -11.70 2.57 16.32
N THR A 491 -10.91 2.58 17.37
CA THR A 491 -11.34 3.02 18.71
C THR A 491 -11.73 4.49 18.70
N VAL A 492 -10.88 5.36 18.12
CA VAL A 492 -11.17 6.81 18.00
C VAL A 492 -12.43 7.05 17.17
N ALA A 493 -12.62 6.33 16.06
CA ALA A 493 -13.83 6.41 15.24
C ALA A 493 -15.08 5.99 16.02
N LYS A 494 -15.02 4.87 16.73
CA LYS A 494 -16.12 4.33 17.52
C LYS A 494 -16.53 5.27 18.67
N ASP A 495 -15.56 5.81 19.39
CA ASP A 495 -15.80 6.73 20.50
C ASP A 495 -16.46 8.02 20.01
N TYR A 496 -15.99 8.56 18.88
CA TYR A 496 -16.62 9.72 18.26
C TYR A 496 -18.06 9.45 17.84
N LEU A 497 -18.32 8.35 17.15
CA LEU A 497 -19.67 7.99 16.71
C LEU A 497 -20.63 7.80 17.89
N LYS A 498 -20.17 7.19 18.99
CA LYS A 498 -20.93 7.06 20.25
C LYS A 498 -21.20 8.43 20.88
N ALA A 499 -20.17 9.26 21.02
CA ALA A 499 -20.30 10.60 21.62
C ALA A 499 -21.28 11.50 20.85
N LYS A 500 -21.40 11.32 19.53
CA LYS A 500 -22.36 12.05 18.70
C LYS A 500 -23.73 11.36 18.55
N GLY A 501 -23.93 10.21 19.21
CA GLY A 501 -25.19 9.45 19.17
C GLY A 501 -25.52 8.86 17.79
N LEU A 502 -24.48 8.60 16.97
CA LEU A 502 -24.63 8.04 15.62
C LEU A 502 -24.70 6.51 15.61
N ILE A 503 -24.20 5.88 16.67
CA ILE A 503 -24.27 4.44 16.99
C ILE A 503 -24.65 4.24 18.46
N LYS A 504 -25.01 2.99 18.82
CA LYS A 504 -25.39 2.58 20.18
C LYS A 504 -24.20 2.34 21.11
#